data_cdf9771b912e9a3b241e0cbe345fa6ef
#
_entry.id   cdf9771b912e9a3b241e0cbe345fa6ef
#
_cell.length_a   1.000
_cell.length_b   1.000
_cell.length_c   1.000
_cell.angle_alpha   90.00
_cell.angle_beta   90.00
_cell.angle_gamma   90.00
#
_symmetry.space_group_name_H-M   'P 1'
#
loop_
_entity.id
_entity.type
_entity.pdbx_description
1 polymer ?
#
loop_
_entity_poly.entity_id
_entity_poly.type
_entity_poly.pdbx_seq_one_letter_code
_entity_poly.pdbx_strand_id
1 'polypeptide(L)'
;MMKTLKKSLIKLLWVAFGLVGSFQVCASELSELLKKPDHVLLMRHAVAPGIGDPAGYKLQDCKSQRNLDATGRAQARKTGQWLRAQGVSDAFVFTSAWCRCKETAENLAFSLPVLEPSLNSFFDDMRQGSQSNLNLQKFIGNQLKIKGDKALILVTHHVNIAAFTGENVGSGDMVLAKVNAAGKMISFKIYPSP
;
A
#
# COMPACT_ATOMS: atom_id res chain seq x y z
N MET A 1 30.91 -82.97 8.70
CA MET A 1 29.53 -82.56 8.47
C MET A 1 29.33 -81.18 9.11
N MET A 2 29.49 -80.09 8.36
CA MET A 2 29.29 -78.74 8.86
C MET A 2 28.18 -78.05 7.99
N LYS A 3 27.05 -77.73 8.63
CA LYS A 3 25.93 -76.99 7.98
C LYS A 3 26.21 -75.52 8.01
N THR A 4 26.34 -74.89 6.84
CA THR A 4 26.49 -73.47 6.64
C THR A 4 25.16 -72.79 6.83
N LEU A 5 25.09 -71.83 7.79
CA LEU A 5 23.92 -70.93 8.05
C LEU A 5 24.05 -69.76 7.18
N LYS A 6 23.15 -69.57 6.17
CA LYS A 6 23.02 -68.39 5.38
C LYS A 6 22.28 -67.28 6.19
N LYS A 7 22.98 -66.20 6.55
CA LYS A 7 22.39 -65.04 7.13
C LYS A 7 21.77 -64.11 6.00
N SER A 8 20.45 -64.03 5.96
CA SER A 8 19.74 -63.14 5.07
C SER A 8 19.77 -61.69 5.65
N LEU A 9 20.44 -60.75 4.97
CA LEU A 9 20.43 -59.37 5.33
C LEU A 9 19.18 -58.70 4.71
N ILE A 10 18.18 -58.43 5.52
CA ILE A 10 17.03 -57.60 5.13
C ILE A 10 17.48 -56.15 5.25
N LYS A 11 17.68 -55.50 4.09
CA LYS A 11 17.89 -54.02 4.01
C LYS A 11 16.56 -53.31 4.20
N LEU A 12 16.38 -52.70 5.36
CA LEU A 12 15.25 -51.83 5.64
C LEU A 12 15.48 -50.48 4.91
N LEU A 13 14.80 -50.27 3.81
CA LEU A 13 14.79 -49.00 3.09
C LEU A 13 13.84 -48.05 3.84
N TRP A 14 14.37 -47.07 4.58
CA TRP A 14 13.60 -45.95 5.11
C TRP A 14 13.32 -44.97 3.99
N VAL A 15 12.09 -44.98 3.46
CA VAL A 15 11.59 -43.93 2.60
C VAL A 15 11.17 -42.76 3.50
N ALA A 16 12.05 -41.78 3.65
CA ALA A 16 11.70 -40.50 4.26
C ALA A 16 10.77 -39.74 3.30
N PHE A 17 9.47 -39.89 3.50
CA PHE A 17 8.47 -39.11 2.82
C PHE A 17 8.48 -37.69 3.44
N GLY A 18 9.28 -36.80 2.84
CA GLY A 18 9.31 -35.40 3.23
C GLY A 18 7.93 -34.77 2.98
N LEU A 19 7.18 -34.53 4.06
CA LEU A 19 6.01 -33.65 4.00
C LEU A 19 6.49 -32.21 3.67
N VAL A 20 6.52 -31.88 2.39
CA VAL A 20 6.59 -30.47 1.93
C VAL A 20 5.22 -29.87 2.25
N GLY A 21 5.08 -29.35 3.44
CA GLY A 21 3.91 -28.57 3.83
C GLY A 21 3.84 -27.35 2.91
N SER A 22 2.95 -27.38 1.92
CA SER A 22 2.59 -26.19 1.14
C SER A 22 1.99 -25.18 2.11
N PHE A 23 2.78 -24.18 2.53
CA PHE A 23 2.24 -22.99 3.19
C PHE A 23 1.32 -22.30 2.20
N GLN A 24 0.05 -22.64 2.23
CA GLN A 24 -0.98 -21.85 1.56
C GLN A 24 -1.04 -20.51 2.28
N VAL A 25 -0.45 -19.46 1.68
CA VAL A 25 -0.67 -18.08 2.10
C VAL A 25 -2.15 -17.80 1.82
N CYS A 26 -2.96 -17.91 2.86
CA CYS A 26 -4.37 -17.54 2.76
C CYS A 26 -4.40 -16.02 2.51
N ALA A 27 -4.91 -15.61 1.35
CA ALA A 27 -5.10 -14.20 1.05
C ALA A 27 -6.00 -13.59 2.12
N SER A 28 -5.59 -12.44 2.67
CA SER A 28 -6.41 -11.77 3.68
C SER A 28 -7.64 -11.11 3.05
N GLU A 29 -8.64 -10.78 3.86
CA GLU A 29 -9.80 -10.00 3.43
C GLU A 29 -9.38 -8.72 2.68
N LEU A 30 -8.32 -8.05 3.15
CA LEU A 30 -7.78 -6.84 2.52
C LEU A 30 -7.34 -7.09 1.08
N SER A 31 -6.55 -8.14 0.83
CA SER A 31 -6.07 -8.44 -0.53
C SER A 31 -7.21 -8.82 -1.47
N GLU A 32 -8.19 -9.59 -1.00
CA GLU A 32 -9.36 -9.95 -1.81
C GLU A 32 -10.24 -8.72 -2.13
N LEU A 33 -10.40 -7.80 -1.20
CA LEU A 33 -11.13 -6.55 -1.45
C LEU A 33 -10.37 -5.65 -2.44
N LEU A 34 -9.05 -5.58 -2.36
CA LEU A 34 -8.24 -4.76 -3.28
C LEU A 34 -8.24 -5.28 -4.73
N LYS A 35 -8.54 -6.54 -4.98
CA LYS A 35 -8.75 -7.08 -6.33
C LYS A 35 -10.09 -6.63 -6.93
N LYS A 36 -11.08 -6.28 -6.12
CA LYS A 36 -12.40 -5.88 -6.61
C LYS A 36 -12.35 -4.56 -7.38
N PRO A 37 -13.23 -4.37 -8.39
CA PRO A 37 -13.23 -3.19 -9.25
C PRO A 37 -13.76 -1.92 -8.59
N ASP A 38 -14.20 -2.00 -7.34
CA ASP A 38 -14.78 -0.90 -6.57
C ASP A 38 -14.01 -0.55 -5.28
N HIS A 39 -12.77 -1.07 -5.11
CA HIS A 39 -11.96 -0.81 -3.94
C HIS A 39 -10.60 -0.16 -4.29
N VAL A 40 -10.21 0.80 -3.45
CA VAL A 40 -8.95 1.55 -3.53
C VAL A 40 -8.36 1.71 -2.14
N LEU A 41 -7.02 1.70 -2.04
CA LEU A 41 -6.30 1.96 -0.80
C LEU A 41 -5.67 3.35 -0.87
N LEU A 42 -6.15 4.29 -0.06
CA LEU A 42 -5.49 5.58 0.16
C LEU A 42 -4.54 5.44 1.35
N MET A 43 -3.37 6.07 1.27
CA MET A 43 -2.39 6.09 2.35
C MET A 43 -1.91 7.51 2.58
N ARG A 44 -1.92 7.98 3.82
CA ARG A 44 -1.19 9.18 4.18
C ARG A 44 0.31 8.88 4.12
N HIS A 45 1.10 9.82 3.59
CA HIS A 45 2.56 9.69 3.61
C HIS A 45 3.07 9.32 5.03
N ALA A 46 4.16 8.59 5.07
CA ALA A 46 4.82 8.17 6.30
C ALA A 46 5.29 9.38 7.15
N VAL A 47 5.80 9.12 8.33
CA VAL A 47 6.26 10.15 9.27
C VAL A 47 7.25 11.11 8.60
N ALA A 48 6.87 12.38 8.60
CA ALA A 48 7.71 13.51 8.22
C ALA A 48 7.62 14.52 9.38
N PRO A 49 8.68 14.73 10.16
CA PRO A 49 8.64 15.57 11.35
C PRO A 49 8.25 17.02 11.05
N GLY A 50 7.51 17.65 11.95
CA GLY A 50 7.04 19.03 11.80
C GLY A 50 5.65 19.17 11.17
N ILE A 51 5.23 20.41 10.93
CA ILE A 51 3.92 20.79 10.37
C ILE A 51 4.15 21.73 9.20
N GLY A 52 3.42 21.53 8.09
CA GLY A 52 3.56 22.33 6.87
C GLY A 52 4.90 22.12 6.17
N ASP A 53 5.12 22.87 5.12
CA ASP A 53 6.41 22.98 4.43
C ASP A 53 7.05 24.34 4.76
N PRO A 54 8.37 24.50 4.68
CA PRO A 54 9.02 25.81 4.87
C PRO A 54 8.49 26.84 3.87
N ALA A 55 8.43 28.11 4.29
CA ALA A 55 7.99 29.18 3.40
C ALA A 55 8.87 29.23 2.13
N GLY A 56 8.22 29.33 0.96
CA GLY A 56 8.91 29.37 -0.32
C GLY A 56 9.41 28.03 -0.84
N TYR A 57 8.98 26.90 -0.27
CA TYR A 57 9.33 25.57 -0.80
C TYR A 57 8.97 25.41 -2.28
N LYS A 58 9.68 24.54 -2.96
CA LYS A 58 9.45 24.19 -4.37
C LYS A 58 9.22 22.70 -4.52
N LEU A 59 8.17 22.31 -5.25
CA LEU A 59 7.84 20.88 -5.47
C LEU A 59 8.94 20.09 -6.17
N GLN A 60 9.77 20.77 -6.99
CA GLN A 60 10.86 20.15 -7.73
C GLN A 60 12.15 20.05 -6.90
N ASP A 61 12.21 20.71 -5.74
CA ASP A 61 13.38 20.71 -4.86
C ASP A 61 13.04 20.11 -3.49
N CYS A 62 13.37 18.83 -3.32
CA CYS A 62 13.13 18.13 -2.06
C CYS A 62 13.85 18.74 -0.86
N LYS A 63 14.98 19.45 -1.07
CA LYS A 63 15.71 20.08 0.02
C LYS A 63 14.96 21.25 0.62
N SER A 64 14.06 21.85 -0.14
CA SER A 64 13.21 22.95 0.33
C SER A 64 11.94 22.49 1.04
N GLN A 65 11.63 21.19 1.05
CA GLN A 65 10.40 20.63 1.60
C GLN A 65 10.62 19.97 2.97
N ARG A 66 9.52 19.76 3.69
CA ARG A 66 9.46 18.85 4.82
C ARG A 66 9.43 17.40 4.31
N ASN A 67 10.44 16.61 4.68
CA ASN A 67 10.67 15.26 4.15
C ASN A 67 10.53 14.18 5.22
N LEU A 68 10.53 12.92 4.81
CA LEU A 68 10.64 11.80 5.72
C LEU A 68 11.98 11.83 6.45
N ASP A 69 11.98 11.41 7.70
CA ASP A 69 13.19 11.02 8.42
C ASP A 69 13.47 9.51 8.27
N ALA A 70 14.45 9.01 9.02
CA ALA A 70 14.77 7.58 9.02
C ALA A 70 13.60 6.73 9.52
N THR A 71 12.83 7.23 10.50
CA THR A 71 11.64 6.57 11.05
C THR A 71 10.54 6.46 10.00
N GLY A 72 10.26 7.55 9.29
CA GLY A 72 9.25 7.55 8.22
C GLY A 72 9.61 6.59 7.08
N ARG A 73 10.88 6.56 6.66
CA ARG A 73 11.35 5.58 5.67
C ARG A 73 11.19 4.13 6.14
N ALA A 74 11.52 3.87 7.41
CA ALA A 74 11.33 2.54 8.01
C ALA A 74 9.84 2.17 8.09
N GLN A 75 8.97 3.11 8.49
CA GLN A 75 7.52 2.94 8.51
C GLN A 75 6.98 2.57 7.12
N ALA A 76 7.36 3.30 6.08
CA ALA A 76 6.91 3.03 4.71
C ALA A 76 7.32 1.62 4.24
N ARG A 77 8.58 1.22 4.49
CA ARG A 77 9.05 -0.15 4.18
C ARG A 77 8.26 -1.22 4.93
N LYS A 78 8.01 -1.01 6.23
CA LYS A 78 7.23 -1.92 7.06
C LYS A 78 5.79 -2.07 6.55
N THR A 79 5.16 -0.95 6.14
CA THR A 79 3.84 -0.96 5.52
C THR A 79 3.83 -1.77 4.22
N GLY A 80 4.81 -1.60 3.34
CA GLY A 80 4.93 -2.40 2.13
C GLY A 80 5.12 -3.90 2.41
N GLN A 81 5.94 -4.25 3.41
CA GLN A 81 6.11 -5.64 3.85
C GLN A 81 4.80 -6.21 4.42
N TRP A 82 4.10 -5.44 5.24
CA TRP A 82 2.82 -5.84 5.81
C TRP A 82 1.76 -6.07 4.72
N LEU A 83 1.63 -5.19 3.74
CA LEU A 83 0.71 -5.36 2.62
C LEU A 83 1.00 -6.66 1.85
N ARG A 84 2.27 -6.99 1.59
CA ARG A 84 2.66 -8.26 0.96
C ARG A 84 2.31 -9.46 1.84
N ALA A 85 2.52 -9.37 3.16
CA ALA A 85 2.11 -10.41 4.10
C ALA A 85 0.58 -10.59 4.16
N GLN A 86 -0.20 -9.53 3.84
CA GLN A 86 -1.64 -9.62 3.64
C GLN A 86 -2.04 -10.24 2.29
N GLY A 87 -1.09 -10.61 1.43
CA GLY A 87 -1.35 -11.22 0.12
C GLY A 87 -1.48 -10.22 -1.04
N VAL A 88 -1.17 -8.94 -0.84
CA VAL A 88 -1.08 -7.98 -1.94
C VAL A 88 0.21 -8.24 -2.71
N SER A 89 0.11 -8.85 -3.88
CA SER A 89 1.28 -9.24 -4.70
C SER A 89 1.65 -8.20 -5.76
N ASP A 90 0.68 -7.47 -6.30
CA ASP A 90 0.87 -6.48 -7.36
C ASP A 90 -0.03 -5.26 -7.15
N ALA A 91 0.50 -4.07 -7.43
CA ALA A 91 -0.22 -2.82 -7.26
C ALA A 91 0.19 -1.76 -8.28
N PHE A 92 -0.77 -0.98 -8.74
CA PHE A 92 -0.52 0.34 -9.28
C PHE A 92 -0.37 1.32 -8.12
N VAL A 93 0.75 2.02 -8.06
CA VAL A 93 1.03 3.02 -7.03
C VAL A 93 1.06 4.41 -7.64
N PHE A 94 0.17 5.27 -7.19
CA PHE A 94 0.16 6.68 -7.56
C PHE A 94 0.49 7.53 -6.35
N THR A 95 1.09 8.68 -6.59
CA THR A 95 1.59 9.53 -5.51
C THR A 95 1.46 11.01 -5.83
N SER A 96 1.27 11.81 -4.79
CA SER A 96 1.43 13.26 -4.80
C SER A 96 2.84 13.67 -5.23
N ALA A 97 2.98 14.87 -5.80
CA ALA A 97 4.28 15.43 -6.20
C ALA A 97 5.19 15.81 -5.03
N TRP A 98 4.70 15.85 -3.80
CA TRP A 98 5.53 16.12 -2.60
C TRP A 98 6.53 15.00 -2.34
N CYS A 99 7.77 15.38 -2.02
CA CYS A 99 8.87 14.41 -1.86
C CYS A 99 8.59 13.37 -0.77
N ARG A 100 7.94 13.74 0.34
CA ARG A 100 7.52 12.80 1.37
C ARG A 100 6.52 11.74 0.89
N CYS A 101 5.64 12.09 -0.08
CA CYS A 101 4.73 11.12 -0.68
C CYS A 101 5.45 10.22 -1.67
N LYS A 102 6.30 10.79 -2.54
CA LYS A 102 7.13 10.02 -3.48
C LYS A 102 7.99 9.00 -2.74
N GLU A 103 8.73 9.45 -1.73
CA GLU A 103 9.61 8.59 -0.94
C GLU A 103 8.83 7.53 -0.16
N THR A 104 7.63 7.85 0.35
CA THR A 104 6.72 6.85 0.94
C THR A 104 6.35 5.79 -0.09
N ALA A 105 5.86 6.20 -1.26
CA ALA A 105 5.41 5.30 -2.32
C ALA A 105 6.54 4.40 -2.84
N GLU A 106 7.74 4.93 -3.02
CA GLU A 106 8.95 4.18 -3.40
C GLU A 106 9.31 3.11 -2.37
N ASN A 107 9.24 3.45 -1.07
CA ASN A 107 9.56 2.52 0.03
C ASN A 107 8.47 1.44 0.23
N LEU A 108 7.25 1.57 -0.32
CA LEU A 108 6.30 0.46 -0.37
C LEU A 108 6.80 -0.69 -1.25
N ALA A 109 7.65 -0.41 -2.24
CA ALA A 109 8.34 -1.37 -3.12
C ALA A 109 7.41 -2.30 -3.90
N PHE A 110 6.31 -1.78 -4.47
CA PHE A 110 5.43 -2.53 -5.40
C PHE A 110 5.78 -2.26 -6.86
N SER A 111 5.58 -1.02 -7.32
CA SER A 111 5.89 -0.57 -8.67
C SER A 111 6.55 0.80 -8.64
N LEU A 112 7.09 1.27 -9.75
CA LEU A 112 7.51 2.67 -9.85
C LEU A 112 6.29 3.57 -9.66
N PRO A 113 6.31 4.48 -8.67
CA PRO A 113 5.17 5.36 -8.42
C PRO A 113 4.96 6.34 -9.57
N VAL A 114 3.69 6.53 -9.95
CA VAL A 114 3.29 7.52 -10.95
C VAL A 114 2.76 8.77 -10.26
N LEU A 115 3.22 9.94 -10.69
CA LEU A 115 2.72 11.22 -10.16
C LEU A 115 1.28 11.45 -10.61
N GLU A 116 0.42 11.81 -9.67
CA GLU A 116 -0.98 12.14 -9.92
C GLU A 116 -1.36 13.48 -9.24
N PRO A 117 -1.67 14.52 -10.01
CA PRO A 117 -1.97 15.85 -9.46
C PRO A 117 -3.15 15.90 -8.50
N SER A 118 -4.16 15.04 -8.67
CA SER A 118 -5.32 15.00 -7.75
C SER A 118 -4.97 14.52 -6.34
N LEU A 119 -3.77 13.94 -6.15
CA LEU A 119 -3.21 13.53 -4.86
C LEU A 119 -2.41 14.65 -4.17
N ASN A 120 -2.20 15.78 -4.84
CA ASN A 120 -1.43 16.89 -4.30
C ASN A 120 -2.14 17.53 -3.10
N SER A 121 -1.34 17.97 -2.12
CA SER A 121 -1.84 18.66 -0.93
C SER A 121 -2.48 19.99 -1.29
N PHE A 122 -3.60 20.27 -0.69
CA PHE A 122 -4.20 21.61 -0.68
C PHE A 122 -4.16 22.25 0.73
N PHE A 123 -3.24 21.79 1.58
CA PHE A 123 -3.09 22.28 2.95
C PHE A 123 -2.85 23.78 3.03
N ASP A 124 -2.09 24.34 2.09
CA ASP A 124 -1.77 25.77 2.05
C ASP A 124 -2.93 26.62 1.48
N ASP A 125 -3.91 26.00 0.81
CA ASP A 125 -5.13 26.66 0.34
C ASP A 125 -6.35 25.73 0.46
N MET A 126 -6.95 25.70 1.62
CA MET A 126 -8.09 24.82 1.96
C MET A 126 -9.33 25.08 1.07
N ARG A 127 -9.42 26.24 0.39
CA ARG A 127 -10.51 26.53 -0.56
C ARG A 127 -10.52 25.57 -1.76
N GLN A 128 -9.38 24.99 -2.09
CA GLN A 128 -9.27 24.01 -3.18
C GLN A 128 -9.82 22.62 -2.81
N GLY A 129 -10.16 22.36 -1.55
CA GLY A 129 -10.51 21.04 -1.05
C GLY A 129 -11.64 20.36 -1.83
N SER A 130 -12.74 21.07 -2.10
CA SER A 130 -13.86 20.51 -2.84
C SER A 130 -13.48 20.12 -4.28
N GLN A 131 -12.75 20.98 -4.99
CA GLN A 131 -12.32 20.69 -6.37
C GLN A 131 -11.28 19.57 -6.41
N SER A 132 -10.32 19.55 -5.47
CA SER A 132 -9.32 18.50 -5.34
C SER A 132 -9.98 17.16 -5.08
N ASN A 133 -11.00 17.11 -4.22
CA ASN A 133 -11.76 15.88 -3.95
C ASN A 133 -12.54 15.39 -5.18
N LEU A 134 -13.17 16.28 -5.94
CA LEU A 134 -13.83 15.90 -7.20
C LEU A 134 -12.85 15.32 -8.22
N ASN A 135 -11.67 15.93 -8.35
CA ASN A 135 -10.62 15.45 -9.25
C ASN A 135 -10.12 14.05 -8.81
N LEU A 136 -9.91 13.85 -7.50
CA LEU A 136 -9.52 12.56 -6.93
C LEU A 136 -10.57 11.48 -7.20
N GLN A 137 -11.85 11.78 -6.98
CA GLN A 137 -12.94 10.83 -7.28
C GLN A 137 -12.94 10.43 -8.75
N LYS A 138 -12.86 11.39 -9.67
CA LYS A 138 -12.78 11.14 -11.11
C LYS A 138 -11.57 10.27 -11.48
N PHE A 139 -10.41 10.56 -10.91
CA PHE A 139 -9.20 9.76 -11.09
C PHE A 139 -9.41 8.32 -10.63
N ILE A 140 -9.90 8.12 -9.40
CA ILE A 140 -10.20 6.78 -8.84
C ILE A 140 -11.14 6.02 -9.76
N GLY A 141 -12.27 6.61 -10.15
CA GLY A 141 -13.25 5.95 -11.01
C GLY A 141 -12.68 5.53 -12.37
N ASN A 142 -11.73 6.28 -12.94
CA ASN A 142 -11.05 5.92 -14.18
C ASN A 142 -10.04 4.80 -13.96
N GLN A 143 -9.21 4.84 -12.90
CA GLN A 143 -8.21 3.82 -12.61
C GLN A 143 -8.83 2.47 -12.29
N LEU A 144 -9.94 2.44 -11.56
CA LEU A 144 -10.63 1.21 -11.22
C LEU A 144 -11.17 0.44 -12.44
N LYS A 145 -11.44 1.12 -13.56
CA LYS A 145 -11.88 0.49 -14.82
C LYS A 145 -10.76 -0.30 -15.51
N ILE A 146 -9.51 0.05 -15.26
CA ILE A 146 -8.35 -0.48 -15.99
C ILE A 146 -7.35 -1.24 -15.12
N LYS A 147 -7.49 -1.22 -13.78
CA LYS A 147 -6.53 -1.86 -12.89
C LYS A 147 -6.51 -3.39 -12.96
N GLY A 148 -7.58 -4.03 -13.45
CA GLY A 148 -7.74 -5.48 -13.37
C GLY A 148 -7.74 -5.95 -11.91
N ASP A 149 -7.04 -7.05 -11.62
CA ASP A 149 -6.93 -7.62 -10.27
C ASP A 149 -5.81 -6.99 -9.42
N LYS A 150 -5.07 -6.01 -9.96
CA LYS A 150 -4.03 -5.32 -9.20
C LYS A 150 -4.65 -4.42 -8.13
N ALA A 151 -3.96 -4.27 -7.01
CA ALA A 151 -4.34 -3.25 -6.04
C ALA A 151 -4.13 -1.84 -6.62
N LEU A 152 -5.00 -0.90 -6.26
CA LEU A 152 -4.81 0.53 -6.53
C LEU A 152 -4.42 1.20 -5.22
N ILE A 153 -3.18 1.69 -5.13
CA ILE A 153 -2.63 2.35 -3.92
C ILE A 153 -2.33 3.82 -4.24
N LEU A 154 -2.89 4.72 -3.45
CA LEU A 154 -2.78 6.17 -3.63
C LEU A 154 -2.09 6.79 -2.41
N VAL A 155 -0.85 7.27 -2.56
CA VAL A 155 -0.11 7.93 -1.49
C VAL A 155 -0.31 9.43 -1.54
N THR A 156 -0.91 9.99 -0.49
CA THR A 156 -1.37 11.38 -0.44
C THR A 156 -1.21 12.00 0.96
N HIS A 157 -1.98 13.03 1.26
CA HIS A 157 -1.92 13.83 2.48
C HIS A 157 -3.19 13.68 3.33
N HIS A 158 -3.09 14.03 4.62
CA HIS A 158 -4.24 13.96 5.53
C HIS A 158 -5.43 14.81 5.03
N VAL A 159 -5.18 16.00 4.47
CA VAL A 159 -6.25 16.88 3.96
C VAL A 159 -7.03 16.25 2.81
N ASN A 160 -6.35 15.49 1.92
CA ASN A 160 -6.99 14.78 0.82
C ASN A 160 -7.85 13.62 1.33
N ILE A 161 -7.31 12.85 2.29
CA ILE A 161 -8.05 11.74 2.91
C ILE A 161 -9.25 12.28 3.70
N ALA A 162 -9.07 13.34 4.48
CA ALA A 162 -10.17 13.97 5.22
C ALA A 162 -11.26 14.50 4.28
N ALA A 163 -10.90 15.16 3.18
CA ALA A 163 -11.88 15.62 2.19
C ALA A 163 -12.61 14.46 1.49
N PHE A 164 -11.96 13.29 1.35
CA PHE A 164 -12.55 12.12 0.70
C PHE A 164 -13.43 11.30 1.64
N THR A 165 -13.05 11.15 2.92
CA THR A 165 -13.70 10.26 3.89
C THR A 165 -14.48 10.97 4.99
N GLY A 166 -14.17 12.23 5.27
CA GLY A 166 -14.62 12.95 6.48
C GLY A 166 -13.75 12.70 7.72
N GLU A 167 -12.73 11.81 7.64
CA GLU A 167 -11.96 11.35 8.80
C GLU A 167 -10.48 11.75 8.71
N ASN A 168 -9.89 12.04 9.87
CA ASN A 168 -8.48 12.29 9.99
C ASN A 168 -7.70 11.00 10.25
N VAL A 169 -6.52 10.88 9.63
CA VAL A 169 -5.63 9.72 9.76
C VAL A 169 -4.23 10.13 10.17
N GLY A 170 -3.55 9.27 10.92
CA GLY A 170 -2.14 9.40 11.29
C GLY A 170 -1.19 9.22 10.11
N SER A 171 0.09 9.56 10.30
CA SER A 171 1.13 9.32 9.28
C SER A 171 1.31 7.82 9.05
N GLY A 172 1.27 7.41 7.78
CA GLY A 172 1.38 6.00 7.41
C GLY A 172 0.08 5.20 7.51
N ASP A 173 -0.99 5.75 8.08
CA ASP A 173 -2.29 5.09 8.11
C ASP A 173 -2.87 4.94 6.71
N MET A 174 -3.64 3.88 6.53
CA MET A 174 -4.27 3.52 5.27
C MET A 174 -5.79 3.50 5.41
N VAL A 175 -6.47 3.84 4.33
CA VAL A 175 -7.93 3.80 4.23
C VAL A 175 -8.30 2.92 3.03
N LEU A 176 -8.86 1.75 3.30
CA LEU A 176 -9.50 0.94 2.28
C LEU A 176 -10.90 1.51 2.02
N ALA A 177 -11.11 2.08 0.87
CA ALA A 177 -12.38 2.67 0.49
C ALA A 177 -13.09 1.83 -0.58
N LYS A 178 -14.39 1.60 -0.38
CA LYS A 178 -15.32 1.16 -1.40
C LYS A 178 -15.94 2.38 -2.06
N VAL A 179 -15.97 2.40 -3.38
CA VAL A 179 -16.47 3.54 -4.16
C VAL A 179 -17.50 3.11 -5.21
N ASN A 180 -18.30 4.05 -5.70
CA ASN A 180 -19.17 3.82 -6.86
C ASN A 180 -18.39 4.00 -8.18
N ALA A 181 -19.06 3.81 -9.31
CA ALA A 181 -18.47 3.92 -10.65
C ALA A 181 -17.89 5.31 -10.98
N ALA A 182 -18.34 6.37 -10.29
CA ALA A 182 -17.80 7.73 -10.41
C ALA A 182 -16.60 7.98 -9.47
N GLY A 183 -16.17 6.97 -8.69
CA GLY A 183 -15.10 7.07 -7.71
C GLY A 183 -15.51 7.74 -6.39
N LYS A 184 -16.82 8.03 -6.20
CA LYS A 184 -17.32 8.60 -4.96
C LYS A 184 -17.38 7.52 -3.87
N MET A 185 -16.85 7.85 -2.69
CA MET A 185 -16.80 6.95 -1.54
C MET A 185 -18.22 6.52 -1.09
N ILE A 186 -18.38 5.22 -0.83
CA ILE A 186 -19.59 4.58 -0.27
C ILE A 186 -19.35 4.21 1.19
N SER A 187 -18.23 3.55 1.46
CA SER A 187 -17.81 3.11 2.80
C SER A 187 -16.30 2.98 2.85
N PHE A 188 -15.73 2.96 4.06
CA PHE A 188 -14.31 2.77 4.24
C PHE A 188 -13.99 2.05 5.54
N LYS A 189 -12.75 1.54 5.63
CA LYS A 189 -12.14 0.96 6.83
C LYS A 189 -10.73 1.53 6.98
N ILE A 190 -10.40 2.01 8.18
CA ILE A 190 -9.06 2.52 8.49
C ILE A 190 -8.19 1.36 8.97
N TYR A 191 -6.98 1.28 8.44
CA TYR A 191 -5.91 0.40 8.88
C TYR A 191 -4.78 1.26 9.43
N PRO A 192 -4.51 1.23 10.74
CA PRO A 192 -3.35 1.90 11.31
C PRO A 192 -2.06 1.41 10.66
N SER A 193 -1.04 2.27 10.66
CA SER A 193 0.29 1.89 10.22
C SER A 193 0.83 0.74 11.07
N PRO A 194 1.33 -0.34 10.46
CA PRO A 194 1.85 -1.52 11.16
C PRO A 194 3.17 -1.24 11.92
#